data_006eafca77e970dbbcbbb51114b487ac
#
_entry.id   006eafca77e970dbbcbbb51114b487ac
#
_cell.length_a   1.000
_cell.length_b   1.000
_cell.length_c   1.000
_cell.angle_alpha   90.00
_cell.angle_beta   90.00
_cell.angle_gamma   90.00
#
_symmetry.space_group_name_H-M   'P 1'
#
loop_
_entity.id
_entity.type
_entity.pdbx_description
1 polymer ?
#
loop_
_entity_poly.entity_id
_entity_poly.type
_entity_poly.pdbx_seq_one_letter_code
_entity_poly.pdbx_strand_id
1 'polypeptide(L)'
;GAPARAGAPSSGLIRAAPTGSGRVYAPGPDFGRPAAPTDNKRKQWIIVGAVALVALVAFVVAVVGYLSTASSGPAKQAGGQSVLPFNGIDFRLSPGGVTLDGTGNVYVTSEGMYGRVVKLAAGSGATTVLPFNGLYQPQGLAVDGAGTVYVADFNNRVLSMAAGSNSQKELPFSGLNYPEGVAVDSQGGVYVADRGNSRVLKLAAGSQNQTVLPFTGLNNPDGVAVDPAGNVYVADTDNNRVVKLDAASNTQSELPFHDLSVPWGIAVDNGGTVYVTEHDKNDVMKYPPGATSGTVLPFTALNTPLAVAVDRDQSVYVADRGDDRVVKLVQ
;
A
#
# COMPACT_ATOMS: atom_id res chain seq x y z
N GLY A 1 -16.85 46.79 -38.27
CA GLY A 1 -16.46 48.09 -37.81
C GLY A 1 -15.46 47.95 -36.64
N ALA A 2 -14.17 47.97 -36.88
CA ALA A 2 -13.20 48.46 -35.92
C ALA A 2 -13.15 49.98 -36.01
N PRO A 3 -12.59 50.72 -35.08
CA PRO A 3 -11.15 50.81 -34.80
C PRO A 3 -10.81 51.03 -33.32
N ALA A 4 -9.66 50.67 -32.85
CA ALA A 4 -8.33 51.18 -32.94
C ALA A 4 -7.90 52.12 -31.78
N ARG A 5 -6.70 51.79 -31.24
CA ARG A 5 -5.60 52.63 -30.72
C ARG A 5 -5.76 53.27 -29.33
N ALA A 6 -4.80 53.33 -28.53
CA ALA A 6 -3.35 53.38 -28.42
C ALA A 6 -3.04 54.03 -27.07
N GLY A 7 -1.93 53.77 -26.45
CA GLY A 7 -0.95 54.71 -26.07
C GLY A 7 -0.21 54.36 -24.77
N ALA A 8 1.01 53.96 -24.86
CA ALA A 8 2.02 54.26 -23.84
C ALA A 8 2.53 55.70 -24.06
N PRO A 9 3.10 56.37 -23.05
CA PRO A 9 4.55 56.45 -22.98
C PRO A 9 5.14 56.54 -21.56
N SER A 10 6.30 56.00 -21.35
CA SER A 10 7.64 56.57 -21.31
C SER A 10 8.01 57.42 -20.09
N SER A 11 9.08 56.95 -19.48
CA SER A 11 10.29 57.68 -19.01
C SER A 11 10.20 58.65 -17.83
N GLY A 12 11.19 58.48 -16.95
CA GLY A 12 11.60 59.51 -15.98
C GLY A 12 12.70 59.03 -15.02
N LEU A 13 13.94 59.06 -15.53
CA LEU A 13 15.15 59.18 -14.72
C LEU A 13 15.09 60.43 -13.84
N ILE A 14 15.78 60.48 -12.69
CA ILE A 14 16.71 61.49 -12.16
C ILE A 14 17.09 61.08 -10.72
N ARG A 15 18.31 60.69 -10.50
CA ARG A 15 19.46 61.30 -9.86
C ARG A 15 19.16 62.19 -8.62
N ALA A 16 19.75 61.88 -7.48
CA ALA A 16 20.80 62.68 -6.80
C ALA A 16 21.09 62.17 -5.38
N ALA A 17 22.36 62.00 -5.07
CA ALA A 17 22.85 61.94 -3.70
C ALA A 17 23.00 63.40 -3.16
N PRO A 18 23.03 63.55 -1.85
CA PRO A 18 24.07 64.39 -1.28
C PRO A 18 24.80 63.78 -0.07
N THR A 19 26.09 63.80 -0.17
CA THR A 19 27.13 64.35 0.72
C THR A 19 26.82 64.60 2.21
N GLY A 20 27.56 63.90 3.05
CA GLY A 20 28.47 64.41 4.05
C GLY A 20 27.91 64.98 5.35
N SER A 21 28.29 64.34 6.44
CA SER A 21 28.90 65.13 7.56
C SER A 21 29.65 64.15 8.48
N GLY A 22 30.94 64.36 8.57
CA GLY A 22 31.83 63.67 9.48
C GLY A 22 31.50 63.99 10.96
N ARG A 23 31.50 62.99 11.79
CA ARG A 23 31.75 63.18 13.21
C ARG A 23 33.04 62.49 13.58
N VAL A 24 34.00 63.34 13.98
CA VAL A 24 35.25 62.96 14.61
C VAL A 24 34.90 62.39 15.99
N TYR A 25 35.23 61.13 16.25
CA TYR A 25 35.23 60.56 17.60
C TYR A 25 36.65 60.57 18.15
N ALA A 26 36.79 61.13 19.35
CA ALA A 26 37.98 61.13 20.16
C ALA A 26 38.40 59.71 20.58
N PRO A 27 39.70 59.43 20.77
CA PRO A 27 40.13 58.07 21.18
C PRO A 27 39.77 57.81 22.64
N GLY A 28 39.09 56.66 22.85
CA GLY A 28 38.79 56.12 24.17
C GLY A 28 40.03 55.45 24.81
N PRO A 29 40.01 55.21 26.12
CA PRO A 29 41.17 54.72 26.84
C PRO A 29 41.58 53.29 26.44
N ASP A 30 42.89 53.14 26.34
CA ASP A 30 43.60 51.89 26.03
C ASP A 30 43.44 50.88 27.19
N PHE A 31 42.59 49.86 27.00
CA PHE A 31 42.55 48.69 27.88
C PHE A 31 43.60 47.68 27.38
N GLY A 32 44.69 47.59 28.11
CA GLY A 32 45.83 46.74 27.85
C GLY A 32 45.40 45.32 27.41
N ARG A 33 46.00 44.85 26.33
CA ARG A 33 45.88 43.46 25.86
C ARG A 33 46.29 42.47 26.95
N PRO A 34 45.45 41.45 27.24
CA PRO A 34 45.93 40.35 28.08
C PRO A 34 47.11 39.63 27.42
N ALA A 35 48.12 39.32 28.23
CA ALA A 35 49.34 38.60 27.81
C ALA A 35 48.95 37.23 27.18
N ALA A 36 49.62 36.90 26.07
CA ALA A 36 49.42 35.60 25.41
C ALA A 36 49.75 34.44 26.39
N PRO A 37 48.92 33.37 26.43
CA PRO A 37 49.16 32.25 27.31
C PRO A 37 50.47 31.52 26.92
N THR A 38 51.25 31.13 27.94
CA THR A 38 52.51 30.41 27.78
C THR A 38 52.29 29.06 27.06
N ASP A 39 53.28 28.66 26.29
CA ASP A 39 53.30 27.50 25.39
C ASP A 39 52.77 26.18 26.03
N ASN A 40 52.93 26.02 27.33
CA ASN A 40 52.45 24.86 28.08
C ASN A 40 50.90 24.78 28.24
N LYS A 41 50.21 25.92 28.29
CA LYS A 41 48.75 25.97 28.35
C LYS A 41 48.14 25.71 26.96
N ARG A 42 48.78 26.14 25.90
CA ARG A 42 48.34 25.82 24.51
C ARG A 42 48.42 24.34 24.23
N LYS A 43 49.44 23.63 24.67
CA LYS A 43 49.55 22.18 24.49
C LYS A 43 48.48 21.41 25.28
N GLN A 44 48.14 21.86 26.49
CA GLN A 44 47.04 21.26 27.26
C GLN A 44 45.66 21.43 26.61
N TRP A 45 45.37 22.58 26.05
CA TRP A 45 44.11 22.81 25.37
C TRP A 45 44.01 22.04 24.06
N ILE A 46 45.07 21.85 23.32
CA ILE A 46 45.12 21.02 22.10
C ILE A 46 44.86 19.54 22.44
N ILE A 47 45.46 19.03 23.54
CA ILE A 47 45.25 17.65 23.98
C ILE A 47 43.84 17.43 24.46
N VAL A 48 43.27 18.33 25.25
CA VAL A 48 41.85 18.26 25.71
C VAL A 48 40.88 18.36 24.53
N GLY A 49 41.14 19.26 23.57
CA GLY A 49 40.36 19.37 22.35
C GLY A 49 40.40 18.12 21.46
N ALA A 50 41.59 17.52 21.32
CA ALA A 50 41.78 16.29 20.55
C ALA A 50 41.09 15.07 21.20
N VAL A 51 41.16 14.94 22.52
CA VAL A 51 40.46 13.85 23.25
C VAL A 51 38.93 14.03 23.17
N ALA A 52 38.45 15.27 23.30
CA ALA A 52 37.01 15.54 23.15
C ALA A 52 36.50 15.28 21.73
N LEU A 53 37.28 15.58 20.68
CA LEU A 53 36.93 15.30 19.29
C LEU A 53 36.92 13.80 19.01
N VAL A 54 37.89 13.05 19.51
CA VAL A 54 37.93 11.58 19.36
C VAL A 54 36.76 10.93 20.09
N ALA A 55 36.41 11.39 21.31
CA ALA A 55 35.25 10.91 22.04
C ALA A 55 33.91 11.22 21.29
N LEU A 56 33.79 12.41 20.71
CA LEU A 56 32.63 12.79 19.91
C LEU A 56 32.50 11.95 18.64
N VAL A 57 33.62 11.72 17.94
CA VAL A 57 33.62 10.87 16.72
C VAL A 57 33.33 9.42 17.08
N ALA A 58 33.87 8.88 18.18
CA ALA A 58 33.56 7.55 18.65
C ALA A 58 32.07 7.40 19.04
N PHE A 59 31.49 8.43 19.69
CA PHE A 59 30.08 8.46 20.03
C PHE A 59 29.19 8.53 18.77
N VAL A 60 29.52 9.38 17.81
CA VAL A 60 28.80 9.48 16.53
C VAL A 60 28.89 8.17 15.74
N VAL A 61 30.08 7.55 15.67
CA VAL A 61 30.23 6.23 15.01
C VAL A 61 29.45 5.15 15.75
N ALA A 62 29.42 5.17 17.08
CA ALA A 62 28.63 4.22 17.87
C ALA A 62 27.11 4.45 17.68
N VAL A 63 26.64 5.71 17.62
CA VAL A 63 25.24 6.04 17.37
C VAL A 63 24.84 5.72 15.93
N VAL A 64 25.69 6.05 14.95
CA VAL A 64 25.44 5.68 13.55
C VAL A 64 25.53 4.17 13.36
N GLY A 65 26.47 3.48 14.01
CA GLY A 65 26.54 2.03 14.05
C GLY A 65 25.29 1.40 14.70
N TYR A 66 24.82 1.95 15.82
CA TYR A 66 23.60 1.49 16.48
C TYR A 66 22.35 1.76 15.64
N LEU A 67 22.26 2.91 14.96
CA LEU A 67 21.18 3.24 14.03
C LEU A 67 21.26 2.46 12.71
N SER A 68 22.46 2.07 12.26
CA SER A 68 22.63 1.27 11.04
C SER A 68 22.50 -0.24 11.27
N THR A 69 22.66 -0.74 12.50
CA THR A 69 22.34 -2.13 12.87
C THR A 69 20.88 -2.33 13.21
N ALA A 70 20.12 -1.25 13.38
CA ALA A 70 18.67 -1.27 13.31
C ALA A 70 18.16 -1.32 11.85
N SER A 71 18.80 -2.12 10.98
CA SER A 71 18.11 -2.66 9.82
C SER A 71 17.07 -3.61 10.40
N SER A 72 15.85 -3.14 10.47
CA SER A 72 14.68 -3.93 10.80
C SER A 72 14.57 -5.08 9.79
N GLY A 73 15.24 -6.18 10.07
CA GLY A 73 14.75 -7.45 9.60
C GLY A 73 13.29 -7.56 10.07
N PRO A 74 12.41 -8.31 9.37
CA PRO A 74 11.01 -8.38 9.75
C PRO A 74 10.90 -8.68 11.24
N ALA A 75 10.29 -7.75 11.98
CA ALA A 75 10.12 -7.91 13.43
C ALA A 75 9.29 -9.17 13.64
N LYS A 76 9.93 -10.24 14.11
CA LYS A 76 9.26 -11.50 14.42
C LYS A 76 8.49 -11.28 15.70
N GLN A 77 7.19 -11.06 15.59
CA GLN A 77 6.29 -10.95 16.75
C GLN A 77 5.95 -12.34 17.30
N ALA A 78 5.58 -12.41 18.59
CA ALA A 78 5.13 -13.64 19.21
C ALA A 78 3.90 -14.18 18.47
N GLY A 79 3.94 -15.43 18.04
CA GLY A 79 2.83 -16.07 17.31
C GLY A 79 3.06 -16.26 15.80
N GLY A 80 4.30 -16.14 15.29
CA GLY A 80 4.59 -16.37 13.85
C GLY A 80 4.19 -15.22 12.93
N GLN A 81 3.73 -14.08 13.47
CA GLN A 81 3.42 -12.87 12.71
C GLN A 81 4.70 -12.09 12.36
N SER A 82 4.76 -11.54 11.16
CA SER A 82 5.85 -10.68 10.69
C SER A 82 5.33 -9.58 9.77
N VAL A 83 6.00 -8.42 9.78
CA VAL A 83 5.73 -7.35 8.81
C VAL A 83 6.61 -7.56 7.59
N LEU A 84 6.04 -7.46 6.40
CA LEU A 84 6.78 -7.63 5.15
C LEU A 84 7.62 -6.38 4.82
N PRO A 85 8.87 -6.56 4.34
CA PRO A 85 9.81 -5.47 4.13
C PRO A 85 9.61 -4.79 2.76
N PHE A 86 8.57 -3.98 2.58
CA PHE A 86 8.42 -3.15 1.39
C PHE A 86 9.37 -1.94 1.45
N ASN A 87 10.68 -2.21 1.30
CA ASN A 87 11.74 -1.20 1.39
C ASN A 87 12.07 -0.63 0.01
N GLY A 88 12.69 0.58 -0.03
CA GLY A 88 13.17 1.20 -1.26
C GLY A 88 12.07 1.80 -2.14
N ILE A 89 10.86 1.96 -1.62
CA ILE A 89 9.80 2.77 -2.23
C ILE A 89 9.90 4.20 -1.69
N ASP A 90 9.70 5.17 -2.54
CA ASP A 90 9.81 6.62 -2.25
C ASP A 90 8.45 7.27 -1.90
N PHE A 91 7.49 6.44 -1.54
CA PHE A 91 6.14 6.87 -1.17
C PHE A 91 5.61 6.04 0.01
N ARG A 92 4.59 6.55 0.68
CA ARG A 92 3.86 5.82 1.73
C ARG A 92 3.12 4.63 1.11
N LEU A 93 3.34 3.43 1.67
CA LEU A 93 2.55 2.26 1.28
C LEU A 93 1.19 2.35 1.98
N SER A 94 0.17 2.75 1.28
CA SER A 94 -1.21 2.69 1.79
C SER A 94 -1.89 1.48 1.16
N PRO A 95 -1.77 0.28 1.76
CA PRO A 95 -2.16 -0.95 1.10
C PRO A 95 -3.68 -1.10 1.03
N GLY A 96 -4.24 -1.12 -0.20
CA GLY A 96 -5.64 -1.44 -0.47
C GLY A 96 -5.85 -2.93 -0.64
N GLY A 97 -5.14 -3.53 -1.59
CA GLY A 97 -5.21 -4.96 -1.89
C GLY A 97 -3.89 -5.69 -1.68
N VAL A 98 -3.95 -6.99 -1.43
CA VAL A 98 -2.80 -7.90 -1.37
C VAL A 98 -3.12 -9.20 -2.09
N THR A 99 -2.16 -9.74 -2.85
CA THR A 99 -2.25 -11.06 -3.47
C THR A 99 -0.86 -11.69 -3.64
N LEU A 100 -0.82 -12.97 -3.98
CA LEU A 100 0.42 -13.70 -4.24
C LEU A 100 0.37 -14.40 -5.60
N ASP A 101 1.53 -14.54 -6.23
CA ASP A 101 1.67 -15.47 -7.34
C ASP A 101 2.08 -16.88 -6.86
N GLY A 102 2.09 -17.82 -7.80
CA GLY A 102 2.42 -19.22 -7.52
C GLY A 102 3.87 -19.47 -7.08
N THR A 103 4.73 -18.45 -7.13
CA THR A 103 6.15 -18.50 -6.69
C THR A 103 6.38 -17.79 -5.37
N GLY A 104 5.31 -17.25 -4.75
CA GLY A 104 5.34 -16.60 -3.45
C GLY A 104 5.75 -15.12 -3.47
N ASN A 105 5.80 -14.49 -4.65
CA ASN A 105 5.91 -13.03 -4.70
C ASN A 105 4.61 -12.41 -4.18
N VAL A 106 4.75 -11.35 -3.40
CA VAL A 106 3.60 -10.61 -2.86
C VAL A 106 3.39 -9.35 -3.69
N TYR A 107 2.15 -9.11 -4.07
CA TYR A 107 1.75 -7.92 -4.82
C TYR A 107 0.76 -7.12 -3.97
N VAL A 108 0.92 -5.80 -3.98
CA VAL A 108 0.12 -4.87 -3.18
C VAL A 108 -0.28 -3.69 -4.04
N THR A 109 -1.55 -3.29 -3.98
CA THR A 109 -1.95 -1.96 -4.44
C THR A 109 -1.65 -0.96 -3.35
N SER A 110 -1.09 0.19 -3.73
CA SER A 110 -0.93 1.34 -2.85
C SER A 110 -1.92 2.41 -3.30
N GLU A 111 -2.83 2.76 -2.41
CA GLU A 111 -3.88 3.74 -2.68
C GLU A 111 -3.32 5.17 -2.82
N GLY A 112 -4.14 6.07 -3.33
CA GLY A 112 -3.85 7.49 -3.47
C GLY A 112 -4.13 8.02 -4.87
N MET A 113 -3.97 9.33 -5.06
CA MET A 113 -4.18 9.97 -6.37
C MET A 113 -3.18 9.48 -7.44
N TYR A 114 -2.03 8.99 -7.03
CA TYR A 114 -1.01 8.38 -7.88
C TYR A 114 -0.82 6.93 -7.47
N GLY A 115 -1.90 6.15 -7.54
CA GLY A 115 -1.90 4.75 -7.15
C GLY A 115 -0.78 3.94 -7.79
N ARG A 116 -0.31 2.93 -7.08
CA ARG A 116 0.79 2.05 -7.52
C ARG A 116 0.43 0.60 -7.30
N VAL A 117 1.07 -0.26 -8.06
CA VAL A 117 1.17 -1.69 -7.75
C VAL A 117 2.62 -2.00 -7.42
N VAL A 118 2.83 -2.58 -6.27
CA VAL A 118 4.17 -2.91 -5.75
C VAL A 118 4.29 -4.41 -5.63
N LYS A 119 5.40 -4.95 -6.14
CA LYS A 119 5.76 -6.36 -6.00
C LYS A 119 6.93 -6.50 -5.02
N LEU A 120 6.80 -7.40 -4.08
CA LEU A 120 7.88 -7.88 -3.21
C LEU A 120 8.28 -9.28 -3.69
N ALA A 121 9.51 -9.42 -4.15
CA ALA A 121 10.00 -10.69 -4.68
C ALA A 121 10.26 -11.71 -3.56
N ALA A 122 9.76 -12.92 -3.73
CA ALA A 122 10.05 -14.04 -2.83
C ALA A 122 11.55 -14.30 -2.71
N GLY A 123 12.01 -14.65 -1.51
CA GLY A 123 13.40 -15.02 -1.21
C GLY A 123 14.38 -13.85 -1.18
N SER A 124 14.36 -12.92 -2.14
CA SER A 124 15.28 -11.77 -2.16
C SER A 124 14.78 -10.58 -1.35
N GLY A 125 13.47 -10.45 -1.15
CA GLY A 125 12.86 -9.27 -0.54
C GLY A 125 12.98 -7.99 -1.38
N ALA A 126 13.35 -8.12 -2.67
CA ALA A 126 13.45 -6.97 -3.55
C ALA A 126 12.07 -6.41 -3.88
N THR A 127 11.90 -5.10 -3.73
CA THR A 127 10.67 -4.38 -4.03
C THR A 127 10.75 -3.77 -5.43
N THR A 128 9.68 -3.89 -6.21
CA THR A 128 9.56 -3.32 -7.56
C THR A 128 8.20 -2.67 -7.72
N VAL A 129 8.17 -1.43 -8.20
CA VAL A 129 6.92 -0.76 -8.63
C VAL A 129 6.62 -1.20 -10.05
N LEU A 130 5.43 -1.78 -10.28
CA LEU A 130 5.01 -2.19 -11.62
C LEU A 130 4.59 -0.96 -12.44
N PRO A 131 4.87 -0.93 -13.75
CA PRO A 131 4.70 0.25 -14.59
C PRO A 131 3.24 0.49 -15.03
N PHE A 132 2.28 0.34 -14.11
CA PHE A 132 0.92 0.80 -14.34
C PHE A 132 0.87 2.33 -14.37
N ASN A 133 0.06 2.89 -15.24
CA ASN A 133 -0.08 4.33 -15.42
C ASN A 133 -1.52 4.78 -15.18
N GLY A 134 -1.67 5.95 -14.55
CA GLY A 134 -2.96 6.60 -14.36
C GLY A 134 -3.90 5.85 -13.41
N LEU A 135 -3.37 5.05 -12.48
CA LEU A 135 -4.15 4.45 -11.41
C LEU A 135 -4.66 5.56 -10.47
N TYR A 136 -5.90 5.43 -10.06
CA TYR A 136 -6.53 6.28 -9.07
C TYR A 136 -7.22 5.41 -8.01
N GLN A 137 -6.72 5.47 -6.78
CA GLN A 137 -7.19 4.65 -5.68
C GLN A 137 -7.38 3.16 -6.08
N PRO A 138 -6.31 2.48 -6.57
CA PRO A 138 -6.42 1.07 -6.93
C PRO A 138 -6.70 0.25 -5.67
N GLN A 139 -7.70 -0.61 -5.74
CA GLN A 139 -8.16 -1.44 -4.64
C GLN A 139 -7.73 -2.89 -4.83
N GLY A 140 -8.65 -3.76 -5.19
CA GLY A 140 -8.38 -5.16 -5.37
C GLY A 140 -7.38 -5.46 -6.48
N LEU A 141 -6.59 -6.50 -6.27
CA LEU A 141 -5.69 -7.04 -7.28
C LEU A 141 -5.68 -8.56 -7.25
N ALA A 142 -5.42 -9.15 -8.40
CA ALA A 142 -5.25 -10.60 -8.57
C ALA A 142 -4.06 -10.88 -9.49
N VAL A 143 -3.49 -12.08 -9.39
CA VAL A 143 -2.43 -12.56 -10.29
C VAL A 143 -2.80 -13.95 -10.77
N ASP A 144 -2.78 -14.15 -12.09
CA ASP A 144 -3.04 -15.47 -12.67
C ASP A 144 -1.80 -16.39 -12.69
N GLY A 145 -1.99 -17.63 -13.10
CA GLY A 145 -0.91 -18.62 -13.18
C GLY A 145 0.20 -18.28 -14.18
N ALA A 146 -0.03 -17.36 -15.10
CA ALA A 146 0.97 -16.82 -16.05
C ALA A 146 1.71 -15.59 -15.51
N GLY A 147 1.31 -15.09 -14.32
CA GLY A 147 1.86 -13.90 -13.69
C GLY A 147 1.28 -12.59 -14.23
N THR A 148 0.15 -12.63 -14.93
CA THR A 148 -0.59 -11.43 -15.32
C THR A 148 -1.22 -10.82 -14.09
N VAL A 149 -0.98 -9.54 -13.85
CA VAL A 149 -1.56 -8.77 -12.74
C VAL A 149 -2.81 -8.06 -13.22
N TYR A 150 -3.89 -8.19 -12.45
CA TYR A 150 -5.18 -7.53 -12.66
C TYR A 150 -5.44 -6.56 -11.52
N VAL A 151 -5.95 -5.36 -11.82
CA VAL A 151 -6.18 -4.30 -10.83
C VAL A 151 -7.53 -3.66 -11.04
N ALA A 152 -8.35 -3.61 -9.99
CA ALA A 152 -9.55 -2.79 -9.94
C ALA A 152 -9.15 -1.34 -9.59
N ASP A 153 -9.59 -0.40 -10.40
CA ASP A 153 -9.23 1.02 -10.32
C ASP A 153 -10.51 1.88 -10.21
N PHE A 154 -10.55 2.79 -9.25
CA PHE A 154 -11.70 3.69 -9.02
C PHE A 154 -12.01 4.65 -10.17
N ASN A 155 -11.23 4.64 -11.26
CA ASN A 155 -11.66 5.20 -12.54
C ASN A 155 -12.73 4.34 -13.26
N ASN A 156 -13.39 3.43 -12.53
CA ASN A 156 -14.44 2.53 -13.02
C ASN A 156 -13.97 1.58 -14.11
N ARG A 157 -12.78 1.01 -13.93
CA ARG A 157 -12.16 0.09 -14.88
C ARG A 157 -11.37 -1.02 -14.18
N VAL A 158 -11.05 -2.05 -14.93
CA VAL A 158 -10.10 -3.09 -14.54
C VAL A 158 -8.97 -3.10 -15.54
N LEU A 159 -7.75 -3.00 -15.04
CA LEU A 159 -6.53 -3.04 -15.84
C LEU A 159 -5.84 -4.39 -15.69
N SER A 160 -5.13 -4.83 -16.72
CA SER A 160 -4.25 -5.98 -16.66
C SER A 160 -2.88 -5.67 -17.22
N MET A 161 -1.85 -6.37 -16.72
CA MET A 161 -0.47 -6.29 -17.20
C MET A 161 0.15 -7.67 -17.17
N ALA A 162 0.59 -8.18 -18.32
CA ALA A 162 1.28 -9.46 -18.40
C ALA A 162 2.64 -9.42 -17.69
N ALA A 163 3.08 -10.56 -17.20
CA ALA A 163 4.39 -10.68 -16.54
C ALA A 163 5.51 -10.16 -17.43
N GLY A 164 6.37 -9.29 -16.88
CA GLY A 164 7.50 -8.69 -17.60
C GLY A 164 7.13 -7.66 -18.66
N SER A 165 5.84 -7.33 -18.83
CA SER A 165 5.38 -6.28 -19.74
C SER A 165 5.48 -4.91 -19.11
N ASN A 166 5.68 -3.88 -19.94
CA ASN A 166 5.52 -2.47 -19.57
C ASN A 166 4.23 -1.87 -20.16
N SER A 167 3.35 -2.71 -20.69
CA SER A 167 2.11 -2.29 -21.36
C SER A 167 0.91 -2.83 -20.60
N GLN A 168 0.10 -1.92 -20.09
CA GLN A 168 -1.18 -2.26 -19.48
C GLN A 168 -2.28 -2.35 -20.55
N LYS A 169 -3.31 -3.14 -20.25
CA LYS A 169 -4.51 -3.27 -21.05
C LYS A 169 -5.73 -3.05 -20.17
N GLU A 170 -6.69 -2.27 -20.63
CA GLU A 170 -8.00 -2.18 -20.02
C GLU A 170 -8.87 -3.36 -20.46
N LEU A 171 -9.51 -4.01 -19.50
CA LEU A 171 -10.43 -5.11 -19.78
C LEU A 171 -11.80 -4.56 -20.20
N PRO A 172 -12.52 -5.24 -21.11
CA PRO A 172 -13.78 -4.75 -21.68
C PRO A 172 -14.97 -4.90 -20.74
N PHE A 173 -14.80 -4.52 -19.47
CA PHE A 173 -15.92 -4.31 -18.57
C PHE A 173 -16.64 -3.01 -18.92
N SER A 174 -17.96 -2.96 -18.73
CA SER A 174 -18.76 -1.78 -18.96
C SER A 174 -19.71 -1.48 -17.80
N GLY A 175 -19.94 -0.20 -17.55
CA GLY A 175 -20.86 0.26 -16.51
C GLY A 175 -20.42 -0.13 -15.10
N LEU A 176 -19.12 -0.25 -14.85
CA LEU A 176 -18.56 -0.36 -13.51
C LEU A 176 -18.81 0.92 -12.71
N ASN A 177 -19.01 0.77 -11.41
CA ASN A 177 -19.18 1.86 -10.47
C ASN A 177 -18.46 1.52 -9.16
N TYR A 178 -17.34 2.16 -8.91
CA TYR A 178 -16.46 1.85 -7.77
C TYR A 178 -16.15 0.35 -7.68
N PRO A 179 -15.47 -0.25 -8.70
CA PRO A 179 -15.07 -1.65 -8.62
C PRO A 179 -14.03 -1.81 -7.51
N GLU A 180 -14.29 -2.72 -6.58
CA GLU A 180 -13.46 -2.94 -5.39
C GLU A 180 -12.60 -4.19 -5.53
N GLY A 181 -13.13 -5.35 -5.32
CA GLY A 181 -12.42 -6.63 -5.41
C GLY A 181 -12.26 -7.13 -6.83
N VAL A 182 -11.13 -7.78 -7.11
CA VAL A 182 -10.90 -8.54 -8.34
C VAL A 182 -10.34 -9.91 -8.04
N ALA A 183 -10.80 -10.95 -8.73
CA ALA A 183 -10.28 -12.30 -8.66
C ALA A 183 -10.10 -12.87 -10.07
N VAL A 184 -9.26 -13.90 -10.21
CA VAL A 184 -9.05 -14.61 -11.46
C VAL A 184 -9.10 -16.11 -11.23
N ASP A 185 -9.85 -16.83 -12.06
CA ASP A 185 -9.91 -18.30 -12.01
C ASP A 185 -8.74 -18.94 -12.78
N SER A 186 -8.57 -20.26 -12.63
CA SER A 186 -7.51 -21.02 -13.29
C SER A 186 -7.63 -21.05 -14.83
N GLN A 187 -8.77 -20.65 -15.37
CA GLN A 187 -9.02 -20.55 -16.82
C GLN A 187 -8.82 -19.13 -17.36
N GLY A 188 -8.43 -18.18 -16.49
CA GLY A 188 -8.22 -16.77 -16.83
C GLY A 188 -9.51 -15.95 -16.87
N GLY A 189 -10.61 -16.46 -16.31
CA GLY A 189 -11.83 -15.70 -16.10
C GLY A 189 -11.64 -14.68 -14.98
N VAL A 190 -11.98 -13.42 -15.23
CA VAL A 190 -11.84 -12.32 -14.28
C VAL A 190 -13.17 -11.98 -13.66
N TYR A 191 -13.20 -11.89 -12.33
CA TYR A 191 -14.37 -11.57 -11.51
C TYR A 191 -14.16 -10.21 -10.83
N VAL A 192 -15.20 -9.41 -10.76
CA VAL A 192 -15.15 -8.06 -10.19
C VAL A 192 -16.33 -7.83 -9.26
N ALA A 193 -16.05 -7.43 -8.04
CA ALA A 193 -17.05 -6.85 -7.14
C ALA A 193 -17.31 -5.40 -7.57
N ASP A 194 -18.44 -5.17 -8.23
CA ASP A 194 -18.89 -3.87 -8.74
C ASP A 194 -19.73 -3.19 -7.65
N ARG A 195 -18.99 -2.71 -6.62
CA ARG A 195 -19.49 -2.25 -5.33
C ARG A 195 -20.66 -1.29 -5.45
N GLY A 196 -20.48 -0.20 -6.18
CA GLY A 196 -21.50 0.84 -6.30
C GLY A 196 -22.73 0.43 -7.12
N ASN A 197 -22.71 -0.76 -7.76
CA ASN A 197 -23.86 -1.36 -8.44
C ASN A 197 -24.39 -2.61 -7.72
N SER A 198 -23.84 -2.95 -6.56
CA SER A 198 -24.26 -4.09 -5.73
C SER A 198 -24.35 -5.40 -6.50
N ARG A 199 -23.35 -5.69 -7.34
CA ARG A 199 -23.29 -6.88 -8.20
C ARG A 199 -21.87 -7.43 -8.32
N VAL A 200 -21.77 -8.65 -8.81
CA VAL A 200 -20.50 -9.26 -9.24
C VAL A 200 -20.56 -9.54 -10.72
N LEU A 201 -19.51 -9.14 -11.43
CA LEU A 201 -19.36 -9.38 -12.86
C LEU A 201 -18.30 -10.45 -13.12
N LYS A 202 -18.47 -11.24 -14.17
CA LYS A 202 -17.47 -12.15 -14.72
C LYS A 202 -17.19 -11.79 -16.18
N LEU A 203 -15.91 -11.75 -16.53
CA LEU A 203 -15.43 -11.72 -17.91
C LEU A 203 -14.66 -13.01 -18.17
N ALA A 204 -15.17 -13.89 -19.02
CA ALA A 204 -14.46 -15.10 -19.39
C ALA A 204 -13.18 -14.77 -20.17
N ALA A 205 -12.17 -15.63 -20.08
CA ALA A 205 -10.89 -15.43 -20.76
C ALA A 205 -11.09 -15.16 -22.26
N GLY A 206 -10.50 -14.06 -22.75
CA GLY A 206 -10.59 -13.65 -24.16
C GLY A 206 -11.95 -13.12 -24.61
N SER A 207 -12.98 -13.13 -23.74
CA SER A 207 -14.29 -12.59 -24.06
C SER A 207 -14.28 -11.06 -24.16
N GLN A 208 -15.21 -10.52 -24.98
CA GLN A 208 -15.53 -9.09 -24.99
C GLN A 208 -16.84 -8.79 -24.25
N ASN A 209 -17.53 -9.83 -23.77
CA ASN A 209 -18.83 -9.71 -23.13
C ASN A 209 -18.72 -10.17 -21.68
N GLN A 210 -19.06 -9.26 -20.77
CA GLN A 210 -19.22 -9.55 -19.35
C GLN A 210 -20.53 -10.24 -19.05
N THR A 211 -20.60 -10.97 -17.95
CA THR A 211 -21.81 -11.60 -17.41
C THR A 211 -22.03 -11.11 -15.99
N VAL A 212 -23.26 -10.75 -15.63
CA VAL A 212 -23.66 -10.51 -14.25
C VAL A 212 -23.90 -11.87 -13.59
N LEU A 213 -23.20 -12.13 -12.48
CA LEU A 213 -23.42 -13.37 -11.73
C LEU A 213 -24.77 -13.31 -10.96
N PRO A 214 -25.47 -14.44 -10.81
CA PRO A 214 -26.84 -14.46 -10.26
C PRO A 214 -26.90 -14.36 -8.72
N PHE A 215 -26.06 -13.50 -8.15
CA PHE A 215 -26.21 -13.12 -6.75
C PHE A 215 -27.46 -12.28 -6.52
N THR A 216 -28.07 -12.46 -5.37
CA THR A 216 -29.25 -11.72 -4.95
C THR A 216 -29.03 -11.01 -3.62
N GLY A 217 -29.56 -9.79 -3.51
CA GLY A 217 -29.54 -9.02 -2.26
C GLY A 217 -28.14 -8.59 -1.79
N LEU A 218 -27.18 -8.43 -2.71
CA LEU A 218 -25.91 -7.83 -2.38
C LEU A 218 -26.07 -6.34 -2.05
N ASN A 219 -25.27 -5.86 -1.10
CA ASN A 219 -25.23 -4.44 -0.72
C ASN A 219 -23.77 -4.01 -0.51
N ASN A 220 -23.27 -3.21 -1.45
CA ASN A 220 -21.88 -2.72 -1.48
C ASN A 220 -20.85 -3.87 -1.27
N PRO A 221 -20.83 -4.90 -2.14
CA PRO A 221 -19.86 -6.00 -2.02
C PRO A 221 -18.44 -5.47 -2.29
N ASP A 222 -17.51 -5.72 -1.37
CA ASP A 222 -16.12 -5.27 -1.51
C ASP A 222 -15.20 -6.38 -2.02
N GLY A 223 -15.08 -7.48 -1.32
CA GLY A 223 -14.21 -8.59 -1.70
C GLY A 223 -14.88 -9.64 -2.59
N VAL A 224 -14.13 -10.19 -3.54
CA VAL A 224 -14.50 -11.37 -4.32
C VAL A 224 -13.35 -12.35 -4.38
N ALA A 225 -13.63 -13.64 -4.23
CA ALA A 225 -12.67 -14.73 -4.40
C ALA A 225 -13.31 -15.89 -5.19
N VAL A 226 -12.48 -16.69 -5.85
CA VAL A 226 -12.92 -17.88 -6.60
C VAL A 226 -12.06 -19.07 -6.23
N ASP A 227 -12.68 -20.21 -5.92
CA ASP A 227 -11.97 -21.44 -5.62
C ASP A 227 -11.66 -22.25 -6.89
N PRO A 228 -10.81 -23.30 -6.81
CA PRO A 228 -10.47 -24.13 -7.96
C PRO A 228 -11.68 -24.85 -8.61
N ALA A 229 -12.78 -25.01 -7.91
CA ALA A 229 -14.01 -25.58 -8.43
C ALA A 229 -14.86 -24.54 -9.18
N GLY A 230 -14.49 -23.26 -9.12
CA GLY A 230 -15.19 -22.15 -9.74
C GLY A 230 -16.30 -21.55 -8.89
N ASN A 231 -16.44 -21.97 -7.63
CA ASN A 231 -17.36 -21.31 -6.70
C ASN A 231 -16.87 -19.89 -6.41
N VAL A 232 -17.80 -18.95 -6.38
CA VAL A 232 -17.52 -17.54 -6.14
C VAL A 232 -17.96 -17.14 -4.74
N TYR A 233 -17.06 -16.51 -3.99
CA TYR A 233 -17.28 -16.03 -2.63
C TYR A 233 -17.23 -14.51 -2.62
N VAL A 234 -18.13 -13.88 -1.88
CA VAL A 234 -18.28 -12.42 -1.84
C VAL A 234 -18.40 -11.95 -0.40
N ALA A 235 -17.57 -10.99 -0.03
CA ALA A 235 -17.79 -10.18 1.16
C ALA A 235 -18.88 -9.16 0.86
N ASP A 236 -20.08 -9.41 1.37
CA ASP A 236 -21.28 -8.59 1.19
C ASP A 236 -21.34 -7.56 2.33
N THR A 237 -20.52 -6.53 2.20
CA THR A 237 -20.00 -5.68 3.26
C THR A 237 -21.07 -5.01 4.08
N ASP A 238 -21.99 -4.28 3.45
CA ASP A 238 -23.04 -3.56 4.17
C ASP A 238 -24.17 -4.48 4.70
N ASN A 239 -24.15 -5.76 4.30
CA ASN A 239 -25.01 -6.79 4.89
C ASN A 239 -24.30 -7.59 5.99
N ASN A 240 -23.03 -7.31 6.28
CA ASN A 240 -22.23 -7.99 7.31
C ASN A 240 -22.24 -9.53 7.16
N ARG A 241 -22.12 -10.03 5.94
CA ARG A 241 -22.14 -11.46 5.63
C ARG A 241 -21.17 -11.85 4.52
N VAL A 242 -20.90 -13.13 4.42
CA VAL A 242 -20.23 -13.73 3.25
C VAL A 242 -21.20 -14.63 2.53
N VAL A 243 -21.34 -14.47 1.24
CA VAL A 243 -22.15 -15.31 0.38
C VAL A 243 -21.31 -16.09 -0.61
N LYS A 244 -21.71 -17.33 -0.88
CA LYS A 244 -21.11 -18.23 -1.87
C LYS A 244 -22.11 -18.48 -2.98
N LEU A 245 -21.65 -18.42 -4.23
CA LEU A 245 -22.36 -18.94 -5.40
C LEU A 245 -21.69 -20.24 -5.82
N ASP A 246 -22.41 -21.32 -5.77
CA ASP A 246 -21.95 -22.64 -6.21
C ASP A 246 -21.89 -22.70 -7.74
N ALA A 247 -20.73 -23.10 -8.28
CA ALA A 247 -20.49 -23.09 -9.73
C ALA A 247 -21.33 -24.12 -10.50
N ALA A 248 -21.66 -25.26 -9.88
CA ALA A 248 -22.38 -26.34 -10.54
C ALA A 248 -23.89 -26.10 -10.56
N SER A 249 -24.44 -25.57 -9.45
CA SER A 249 -25.89 -25.39 -9.29
C SER A 249 -26.36 -23.96 -9.52
N ASN A 250 -25.45 -22.97 -9.57
CA ASN A 250 -25.76 -21.55 -9.52
C ASN A 250 -26.62 -21.16 -8.30
N THR A 251 -26.48 -21.89 -7.20
CA THR A 251 -27.24 -21.63 -5.97
C THR A 251 -26.39 -20.74 -5.04
N GLN A 252 -26.98 -19.66 -4.58
CA GLN A 252 -26.39 -18.81 -3.54
C GLN A 252 -26.67 -19.41 -2.17
N SER A 253 -25.67 -19.38 -1.31
CA SER A 253 -25.77 -19.71 0.12
C SER A 253 -24.97 -18.68 0.94
N GLU A 254 -25.37 -18.47 2.18
CA GLU A 254 -24.64 -17.68 3.14
C GLU A 254 -23.71 -18.59 3.96
N LEU A 255 -22.47 -18.17 4.17
CA LEU A 255 -21.55 -18.89 5.04
C LEU A 255 -21.82 -18.53 6.51
N PRO A 256 -21.78 -19.50 7.42
CA PRO A 256 -22.15 -19.28 8.83
C PRO A 256 -21.01 -18.62 9.62
N PHE A 257 -20.56 -17.47 9.15
CA PHE A 257 -19.83 -16.53 9.97
C PHE A 257 -20.84 -15.86 10.91
N HIS A 258 -20.56 -15.89 12.21
CA HIS A 258 -21.39 -15.19 13.19
C HIS A 258 -20.75 -13.84 13.53
N ASP A 259 -21.59 -12.83 13.63
CA ASP A 259 -21.20 -11.48 14.07
C ASP A 259 -20.11 -10.79 13.24
N LEU A 260 -20.09 -10.98 11.92
CA LEU A 260 -19.22 -10.19 11.05
C LEU A 260 -19.53 -8.69 11.19
N SER A 261 -18.49 -7.88 11.16
CA SER A 261 -18.60 -6.41 11.13
C SER A 261 -17.77 -5.84 10.00
N VAL A 262 -18.44 -5.31 9.00
CA VAL A 262 -17.83 -4.71 7.82
C VAL A 262 -16.78 -5.67 7.20
N PRO A 263 -17.19 -6.90 6.74
CA PRO A 263 -16.29 -7.79 6.04
C PRO A 263 -15.83 -7.13 4.73
N TRP A 264 -14.51 -7.04 4.52
CA TRP A 264 -13.97 -6.32 3.36
C TRP A 264 -13.26 -7.25 2.38
N GLY A 265 -12.06 -7.67 2.70
CA GLY A 265 -11.29 -8.59 1.88
C GLY A 265 -11.68 -10.03 2.11
N ILE A 266 -11.63 -10.83 1.06
CA ILE A 266 -11.91 -12.26 1.10
C ILE A 266 -10.88 -13.04 0.31
N ALA A 267 -10.44 -14.17 0.82
CA ALA A 267 -9.61 -15.14 0.11
C ALA A 267 -10.14 -16.55 0.36
N VAL A 268 -9.85 -17.45 -0.56
CA VAL A 268 -10.16 -18.88 -0.41
C VAL A 268 -8.92 -19.69 -0.77
N ASP A 269 -8.54 -20.65 0.09
CA ASP A 269 -7.44 -21.56 -0.21
C ASP A 269 -7.86 -22.73 -1.10
N ASN A 270 -6.89 -23.53 -1.54
CA ASN A 270 -7.16 -24.72 -2.37
C ASN A 270 -7.99 -25.80 -1.67
N GLY A 271 -8.07 -25.76 -0.36
CA GLY A 271 -8.90 -26.65 0.47
C GLY A 271 -10.32 -26.15 0.66
N GLY A 272 -10.64 -24.95 0.18
CA GLY A 272 -11.93 -24.30 0.33
C GLY A 272 -12.12 -23.57 1.66
N THR A 273 -11.05 -23.37 2.43
CA THR A 273 -11.10 -22.52 3.62
C THR A 273 -11.21 -21.06 3.22
N VAL A 274 -12.18 -20.35 3.77
CA VAL A 274 -12.42 -18.94 3.48
C VAL A 274 -11.81 -18.08 4.60
N TYR A 275 -11.13 -17.01 4.19
CA TYR A 275 -10.53 -16.00 5.07
C TYR A 275 -11.15 -14.64 4.76
N VAL A 276 -11.52 -13.90 5.80
CA VAL A 276 -12.21 -12.61 5.69
C VAL A 276 -11.60 -11.60 6.64
N THR A 277 -11.27 -10.40 6.16
CA THR A 277 -10.92 -9.28 7.03
C THR A 277 -12.18 -8.64 7.58
N GLU A 278 -12.20 -8.34 8.87
CA GLU A 278 -13.22 -7.52 9.52
C GLU A 278 -12.63 -6.13 9.80
N HIS A 279 -13.05 -5.16 8.98
CA HIS A 279 -12.50 -3.80 9.03
C HIS A 279 -12.69 -3.16 10.40
N ASP A 280 -13.88 -3.22 10.97
CA ASP A 280 -14.21 -2.54 12.23
C ASP A 280 -13.73 -3.27 13.48
N LYS A 281 -13.56 -4.59 13.40
CA LYS A 281 -13.03 -5.39 14.51
C LYS A 281 -11.51 -5.47 14.52
N ASN A 282 -10.85 -5.08 13.43
CA ASN A 282 -9.41 -5.16 13.27
C ASN A 282 -8.88 -6.60 13.39
N ASP A 283 -9.58 -7.56 12.81
CA ASP A 283 -9.18 -8.96 12.83
C ASP A 283 -9.38 -9.65 11.48
N VAL A 284 -9.07 -10.94 11.44
CA VAL A 284 -9.26 -11.82 10.28
C VAL A 284 -9.95 -13.08 10.74
N MET A 285 -11.07 -13.38 10.13
CA MET A 285 -11.82 -14.62 10.35
C MET A 285 -11.39 -15.71 9.38
N LYS A 286 -11.33 -16.95 9.87
CA LYS A 286 -11.08 -18.17 9.09
C LYS A 286 -12.28 -19.09 9.20
N TYR A 287 -12.75 -19.62 8.07
CA TYR A 287 -13.87 -20.56 8.00
C TYR A 287 -13.50 -21.79 7.15
N PRO A 288 -13.12 -22.92 7.77
CA PRO A 288 -12.86 -24.18 7.06
C PRO A 288 -14.16 -24.80 6.50
N PRO A 289 -14.09 -25.59 5.41
CA PRO A 289 -15.25 -26.30 4.89
C PRO A 289 -15.90 -27.18 5.95
N GLY A 290 -17.22 -27.10 6.04
CA GLY A 290 -18.01 -27.91 6.98
C GLY A 290 -17.97 -27.43 8.44
N ALA A 291 -17.28 -26.35 8.75
CA ALA A 291 -17.35 -25.72 10.05
C ALA A 291 -18.75 -25.13 10.31
N THR A 292 -19.14 -25.05 11.57
CA THR A 292 -20.41 -24.44 11.99
C THR A 292 -20.28 -22.95 12.32
N SER A 293 -19.04 -22.45 12.46
CA SER A 293 -18.71 -21.06 12.73
C SER A 293 -17.31 -20.72 12.27
N GLY A 294 -17.04 -19.44 12.04
CA GLY A 294 -15.68 -18.91 11.81
C GLY A 294 -14.86 -18.86 13.11
N THR A 295 -13.55 -18.76 12.96
CA THR A 295 -12.60 -18.55 14.06
C THR A 295 -11.70 -17.37 13.74
N VAL A 296 -11.40 -16.55 14.75
CA VAL A 296 -10.48 -15.41 14.63
C VAL A 296 -9.05 -15.93 14.56
N LEU A 297 -8.27 -15.44 13.59
CA LEU A 297 -6.84 -15.73 13.49
C LEU A 297 -6.04 -14.88 14.50
N PRO A 298 -4.93 -15.42 15.05
CA PRO A 298 -4.17 -14.75 16.10
C PRO A 298 -3.26 -13.62 15.57
N PHE A 299 -3.78 -12.78 14.73
CA PHE A 299 -3.11 -11.51 14.39
C PHE A 299 -3.13 -10.59 15.59
N THR A 300 -2.09 -9.78 15.71
CA THR A 300 -1.97 -8.76 16.76
C THR A 300 -1.80 -7.38 16.13
N ALA A 301 -2.45 -6.38 16.73
CA ALA A 301 -2.32 -4.97 16.36
C ALA A 301 -2.61 -4.70 14.88
N LEU A 302 -3.63 -5.32 14.28
CA LEU A 302 -4.17 -4.88 13.00
C LEU A 302 -4.94 -3.56 13.20
N ASN A 303 -4.92 -2.73 12.18
CA ASN A 303 -5.61 -1.44 12.16
C ASN A 303 -6.26 -1.23 10.79
N THR A 304 -7.58 -1.29 10.74
CA THR A 304 -8.36 -1.19 9.49
C THR A 304 -7.84 -2.11 8.38
N PRO A 305 -7.80 -3.45 8.60
CA PRO A 305 -7.36 -4.39 7.58
C PRO A 305 -8.33 -4.40 6.41
N LEU A 306 -7.84 -4.25 5.17
CA LEU A 306 -8.69 -4.25 3.98
C LEU A 306 -8.66 -5.58 3.25
N ALA A 307 -7.50 -6.05 2.81
CA ALA A 307 -7.42 -7.25 1.99
C ALA A 307 -6.67 -8.39 2.68
N VAL A 308 -7.03 -9.60 2.30
CA VAL A 308 -6.38 -10.84 2.75
C VAL A 308 -6.01 -11.71 1.56
N ALA A 309 -4.87 -12.37 1.66
CA ALA A 309 -4.44 -13.42 0.74
C ALA A 309 -3.86 -14.60 1.51
N VAL A 310 -3.84 -15.77 0.90
CA VAL A 310 -3.32 -17.01 1.51
C VAL A 310 -2.39 -17.71 0.53
N ASP A 311 -1.22 -18.18 1.01
CA ASP A 311 -0.29 -18.96 0.19
C ASP A 311 -0.60 -20.47 0.28
N ARG A 312 0.18 -21.25 -0.48
CA ARG A 312 0.01 -22.73 -0.51
C ARG A 312 0.35 -23.40 0.82
N ASP A 313 1.17 -22.75 1.64
CA ASP A 313 1.57 -23.22 2.97
C ASP A 313 0.62 -22.72 4.06
N GLN A 314 -0.53 -22.16 3.65
CA GLN A 314 -1.57 -21.59 4.51
C GLN A 314 -1.13 -20.39 5.35
N SER A 315 0.01 -19.76 5.02
CA SER A 315 0.34 -18.46 5.60
C SER A 315 -0.64 -17.40 5.09
N VAL A 316 -1.10 -16.56 5.99
CA VAL A 316 -2.10 -15.51 5.69
C VAL A 316 -1.41 -14.15 5.63
N TYR A 317 -1.72 -13.39 4.60
CA TYR A 317 -1.17 -12.05 4.35
C TYR A 317 -2.31 -11.04 4.42
N VAL A 318 -2.09 -9.94 5.11
CA VAL A 318 -3.11 -8.90 5.34
C VAL A 318 -2.57 -7.54 4.95
N ALA A 319 -3.34 -6.83 4.14
CA ALA A 319 -3.14 -5.41 3.90
C ALA A 319 -3.67 -4.62 5.11
N ASP A 320 -2.77 -4.27 6.02
CA ASP A 320 -3.04 -3.56 7.26
C ASP A 320 -2.94 -2.05 7.01
N ARG A 321 -4.04 -1.49 6.46
CA ARG A 321 -4.08 -0.16 5.86
C ARG A 321 -3.81 0.95 6.86
N GLY A 322 -4.39 0.86 8.04
CA GLY A 322 -4.26 1.91 9.05
C GLY A 322 -2.83 2.08 9.56
N ASP A 323 -2.01 1.03 9.46
CA ASP A 323 -0.60 1.04 9.86
C ASP A 323 0.38 1.03 8.65
N ASP A 324 -0.13 1.24 7.42
CA ASP A 324 0.67 1.29 6.18
C ASP A 324 1.60 0.10 5.98
N ARG A 325 1.17 -1.09 6.29
CA ARG A 325 2.00 -2.30 6.24
C ARG A 325 1.26 -3.50 5.68
N VAL A 326 2.01 -4.50 5.29
CA VAL A 326 1.50 -5.84 5.01
C VAL A 326 2.04 -6.78 6.06
N VAL A 327 1.16 -7.54 6.68
CA VAL A 327 1.48 -8.47 7.76
C VAL A 327 1.29 -9.90 7.27
N LYS A 328 2.25 -10.78 7.58
CA LYS A 328 2.18 -12.22 7.32
C LYS A 328 2.04 -12.97 8.65
N LEU A 329 1.12 -13.93 8.71
CA LEU A 329 0.96 -14.90 9.78
C LEU A 329 1.23 -16.30 9.24
N VAL A 330 2.21 -16.99 9.80
CA VAL A 330 2.46 -18.42 9.53
C VAL A 330 1.58 -19.23 10.46
N GLN A 331 0.73 -20.11 9.91
CA GLN A 331 -0.18 -20.99 10.66
C GLN A 331 0.46 -22.33 11.01
#